data_6f84771746734b2ea41a6d5941117d54
#
_entry.id   6f84771746734b2ea41a6d5941117d54
#
_cell.length_a   1.000
_cell.length_b   1.000
_cell.length_c   1.000
_cell.angle_alpha   90.00
_cell.angle_beta   90.00
_cell.angle_gamma   90.00
#
_symmetry.space_group_name_H-M   'P 1'
#
loop_
_entity.id
_entity.type
_entity.pdbx_description
1 polymer ?
#
loop_
_entity_poly.entity_id
_entity_poly.type
_entity_poly.pdbx_seq_one_letter_code
_entity_poly.pdbx_strand_id
1 'polypeptide(L)'
;MCIRDSIGAKHLHYPNDITKGKVFKLQTGGMERMFIKIKPADVCEFYSYLPFGNDGYKNMLLAVKRGEVPFLQHCTAGKDRAGCGSALLLAVLGVSYDEIVKDYLKSLKIRDNIRKVMFDKIPKIVHPFIKNSYEPLFIVDKSYLDAARDAIFKKYGSFENYLLKEYGLTQLDVDEIRAKYTE
;
A
#
# COMPACT_ATOMS: atom_id res chain seq x y z
N MET A 1 -1.60 -16.20 4.36
CA MET A 1 -0.71 -17.35 4.22
C MET A 1 0.56 -16.81 3.60
N CYS A 2 1.60 -16.60 4.42
CA CYS A 2 2.93 -16.30 3.89
C CYS A 2 3.49 -17.62 3.40
N ILE A 3 3.83 -17.71 2.12
CA ILE A 3 4.63 -18.83 1.61
C ILE A 3 6.06 -18.58 2.12
N ARG A 4 6.34 -19.05 3.32
CA ARG A 4 7.67 -18.95 3.94
C ARG A 4 8.68 -19.96 3.34
N ASP A 5 8.20 -20.89 2.54
CA ASP A 5 8.92 -22.12 2.19
C ASP A 5 9.21 -22.26 0.70
N SER A 6 9.18 -21.15 -0.08
CA SER A 6 9.71 -21.20 -1.44
C SER A 6 11.24 -21.39 -1.35
N ILE A 7 11.72 -22.48 -1.90
CA ILE A 7 13.12 -22.90 -1.88
C ILE A 7 14.02 -21.72 -2.30
N GLY A 8 14.86 -21.25 -1.38
CA GLY A 8 15.85 -20.19 -1.64
C GLY A 8 15.38 -18.75 -1.56
N ALA A 9 14.11 -18.47 -1.26
CA ALA A 9 13.64 -17.08 -1.11
C ALA A 9 13.95 -16.51 0.28
N LYS A 10 14.64 -15.38 0.33
CA LYS A 10 14.85 -14.62 1.57
C LYS A 10 13.59 -13.86 1.93
N HIS A 11 12.95 -14.21 3.05
CA HIS A 11 11.80 -13.48 3.58
C HIS A 11 12.26 -12.30 4.43
N LEU A 12 11.85 -11.08 4.05
CA LEU A 12 12.07 -9.85 4.79
C LEU A 12 10.72 -9.33 5.30
N HIS A 13 10.59 -9.13 6.61
CA HIS A 13 9.35 -8.63 7.22
C HIS A 13 9.57 -7.21 7.74
N TYR A 14 8.85 -6.26 7.16
CA TYR A 14 8.83 -4.86 7.57
C TYR A 14 7.42 -4.51 8.05
N PRO A 15 7.16 -4.49 9.37
CA PRO A 15 5.89 -4.03 9.90
C PRO A 15 5.75 -2.53 9.60
N ASN A 16 4.57 -2.15 9.11
CA ASN A 16 4.28 -0.73 8.91
C ASN A 16 3.58 -0.20 10.17
N ASP A 17 4.25 0.65 10.92
CA ASP A 17 3.78 1.21 12.19
C ASP A 17 2.85 2.43 12.00
N ILE A 18 1.84 2.31 11.14
CA ILE A 18 0.78 3.32 11.10
C ILE A 18 -0.08 3.15 12.35
N THR A 19 0.14 4.03 13.33
CA THR A 19 -0.53 4.02 14.63
C THR A 19 -1.66 5.06 14.73
N LYS A 20 -2.11 5.62 13.60
CA LYS A 20 -3.06 6.74 13.54
C LYS A 20 -4.30 6.43 12.71
N GLY A 21 -5.38 7.18 12.98
CA GLY A 21 -6.61 7.14 12.20
C GLY A 21 -7.58 6.01 12.58
N LYS A 22 -8.77 6.06 12.00
CA LYS A 22 -9.84 5.08 12.29
C LYS A 22 -9.52 3.68 11.75
N VAL A 23 -8.81 3.59 10.62
CA VAL A 23 -8.43 2.30 10.04
C VAL A 23 -7.48 1.54 10.98
N PHE A 24 -6.55 2.25 11.63
CA PHE A 24 -5.70 1.66 12.66
C PHE A 24 -6.51 1.18 13.87
N LYS A 25 -7.40 2.01 14.40
CA LYS A 25 -8.28 1.62 15.53
C LYS A 25 -9.11 0.38 15.22
N LEU A 26 -9.50 0.19 13.97
CA LEU A 26 -10.21 -0.99 13.52
C LEU A 26 -9.35 -2.27 13.58
N GLN A 27 -8.04 -2.15 13.33
CA GLN A 27 -7.10 -3.27 13.36
C GLN A 27 -6.70 -3.66 14.80
N THR A 28 -6.64 -2.70 15.70
CA THR A 28 -6.11 -2.87 17.07
C THR A 28 -7.18 -2.82 18.17
N GLY A 29 -8.38 -2.30 17.87
CA GLY A 29 -9.48 -2.12 18.81
C GLY A 29 -10.12 -3.44 19.24
N GLY A 30 -10.75 -3.42 20.41
CA GLY A 30 -11.55 -4.51 20.98
C GLY A 30 -12.97 -4.58 20.37
N MET A 31 -13.98 -4.85 21.21
CA MET A 31 -15.39 -4.95 20.76
C MET A 31 -15.94 -3.63 20.20
N GLU A 32 -15.43 -2.48 20.63
CA GLU A 32 -15.84 -1.17 20.13
C GLU A 32 -15.64 -1.00 18.60
N ARG A 33 -14.73 -1.76 17.98
CA ARG A 33 -14.55 -1.76 16.52
C ARG A 33 -15.81 -2.13 15.73
N MET A 34 -16.71 -2.89 16.33
CA MET A 34 -17.98 -3.28 15.69
C MET A 34 -18.89 -2.08 15.39
N PHE A 35 -18.72 -0.99 16.13
CA PHE A 35 -19.50 0.24 15.97
C PHE A 35 -18.80 1.29 15.10
N ILE A 36 -17.57 1.02 14.64
CA ILE A 36 -16.83 1.95 13.79
C ILE A 36 -17.40 1.87 12.37
N LYS A 37 -17.95 2.96 11.88
CA LYS A 37 -18.31 3.13 10.47
C LYS A 37 -17.14 3.77 9.72
N ILE A 38 -16.59 3.06 8.75
CA ILE A 38 -15.51 3.55 7.88
C ILE A 38 -16.12 4.31 6.71
N LYS A 39 -15.59 5.50 6.44
CA LYS A 39 -15.92 6.30 5.26
C LYS A 39 -14.75 6.30 4.29
N PRO A 40 -14.96 6.59 3.00
CA PRO A 40 -13.84 6.77 2.04
C PRO A 40 -12.78 7.75 2.53
N ALA A 41 -13.16 8.84 3.20
CA ALA A 41 -12.24 9.81 3.77
C ALA A 41 -11.31 9.20 4.85
N ASP A 42 -11.79 8.24 5.65
CA ASP A 42 -10.96 7.56 6.65
C ASP A 42 -9.91 6.66 5.98
N VAL A 43 -10.22 6.13 4.79
CA VAL A 43 -9.27 5.36 3.97
C VAL A 43 -8.27 6.30 3.28
N CYS A 44 -8.72 7.45 2.76
CA CYS A 44 -7.83 8.50 2.25
C CYS A 44 -6.83 8.97 3.32
N GLU A 45 -7.29 9.19 4.56
CA GLU A 45 -6.44 9.52 5.69
C GLU A 45 -5.38 8.43 5.92
N PHE A 46 -5.78 7.16 5.93
CA PHE A 46 -4.84 6.03 6.06
C PHE A 46 -3.80 6.02 4.94
N TYR A 47 -4.22 6.23 3.68
CA TYR A 47 -3.31 6.29 2.54
C TYR A 47 -2.34 7.47 2.62
N SER A 48 -2.75 8.61 3.19
CA SER A 48 -1.87 9.76 3.37
C SER A 48 -0.68 9.51 4.29
N TYR A 49 -0.74 8.47 5.13
CA TYR A 49 0.38 8.06 6.00
C TYR A 49 1.28 6.99 5.38
N LEU A 50 0.77 6.19 4.43
CA LEU A 50 1.50 5.04 3.86
C LEU A 50 2.89 5.38 3.29
N PRO A 51 3.08 6.52 2.60
CA PRO A 51 4.37 6.83 1.99
C PRO A 51 5.50 7.15 2.96
N PHE A 52 5.22 7.41 4.23
CA PHE A 52 6.20 7.97 5.16
C PHE A 52 6.66 6.97 6.22
N GLY A 53 7.97 7.04 6.55
CA GLY A 53 8.57 6.19 7.58
C GLY A 53 8.40 4.69 7.29
N ASN A 54 8.32 4.29 6.01
CA ASN A 54 8.02 2.93 5.61
C ASN A 54 9.28 2.18 5.18
N ASP A 55 9.88 1.46 6.11
CA ASP A 55 11.07 0.68 5.85
C ASP A 55 10.87 -0.40 4.77
N GLY A 56 9.65 -0.91 4.61
CA GLY A 56 9.33 -1.84 3.54
C GLY A 56 9.51 -1.23 2.16
N TYR A 57 9.02 0.00 1.94
CA TYR A 57 9.19 0.71 0.67
C TYR A 57 10.65 1.13 0.47
N LYS A 58 11.31 1.62 1.52
CA LYS A 58 12.73 1.95 1.48
C LYS A 58 13.57 0.77 1.01
N ASN A 59 13.41 -0.38 1.67
CA ASN A 59 14.20 -1.56 1.36
C ASN A 59 13.84 -2.14 -0.01
N MET A 60 12.59 -2.09 -0.44
CA MET A 60 12.16 -2.46 -1.79
C MET A 60 12.89 -1.62 -2.85
N LEU A 61 12.86 -0.30 -2.74
CA LEU A 61 13.50 0.60 -3.70
C LEU A 61 15.02 0.46 -3.70
N LEU A 62 15.64 0.29 -2.52
CA LEU A 62 17.07 0.02 -2.41
C LEU A 62 17.46 -1.36 -2.98
N ALA A 63 16.62 -2.38 -2.87
CA ALA A 63 16.83 -3.68 -3.50
C ALA A 63 16.82 -3.56 -5.03
N VAL A 64 15.87 -2.79 -5.59
CA VAL A 64 15.84 -2.50 -7.04
C VAL A 64 17.12 -1.78 -7.49
N LYS A 65 17.55 -0.75 -6.76
CA LYS A 65 18.82 -0.05 -7.04
C LYS A 65 19.99 -1.02 -7.09
N ARG A 66 20.11 -1.92 -6.10
CA ARG A 66 21.21 -2.92 -6.04
C ARG A 66 21.08 -4.05 -7.08
N GLY A 67 19.93 -4.16 -7.76
CA GLY A 67 19.70 -5.25 -8.72
C GLY A 67 19.27 -6.57 -8.06
N GLU A 68 18.79 -6.53 -6.84
CA GLU A 68 18.25 -7.68 -6.10
C GLU A 68 16.83 -8.01 -6.59
N VAL A 69 16.72 -8.50 -7.82
CA VAL A 69 15.48 -8.86 -8.50
C VAL A 69 15.60 -10.28 -9.06
N PRO A 70 14.51 -11.06 -9.19
CA PRO A 70 13.12 -10.67 -8.88
C PRO A 70 12.82 -10.67 -7.38
N PHE A 71 11.82 -9.87 -6.97
CA PHE A 71 11.28 -9.90 -5.61
C PHE A 71 9.74 -9.93 -5.64
N LEU A 72 9.13 -10.39 -4.57
CA LEU A 72 7.69 -10.38 -4.37
C LEU A 72 7.37 -9.51 -3.15
N GLN A 73 6.62 -8.42 -3.37
CA GLN A 73 6.07 -7.65 -2.26
C GLN A 73 4.62 -8.07 -1.97
N HIS A 74 4.26 -8.16 -0.72
CA HIS A 74 2.89 -8.42 -0.31
C HIS A 74 2.52 -7.73 1.01
N CYS A 75 1.25 -7.55 1.22
CA CYS A 75 0.69 -7.20 2.52
C CYS A 75 -0.43 -8.19 2.88
N THR A 76 -1.36 -7.84 3.76
CA THR A 76 -2.45 -8.75 4.15
C THR A 76 -3.43 -9.03 3.00
N ALA A 77 -3.89 -7.95 2.32
CA ALA A 77 -4.88 -8.04 1.24
C ALA A 77 -4.28 -7.80 -0.16
N GLY A 78 -3.02 -7.40 -0.26
CA GLY A 78 -2.34 -7.13 -1.53
C GLY A 78 -2.75 -5.83 -2.23
N LYS A 79 -3.66 -5.03 -1.66
CA LYS A 79 -4.23 -3.85 -2.35
C LYS A 79 -3.74 -2.49 -1.82
N ASP A 80 -3.68 -2.31 -0.50
CA ASP A 80 -3.38 -0.99 0.07
C ASP A 80 -1.87 -0.75 0.16
N ARG A 81 -1.20 -1.37 1.12
CA ARG A 81 0.26 -1.22 1.30
C ARG A 81 1.04 -1.71 0.07
N ALA A 82 0.72 -2.88 -0.43
CA ALA A 82 1.36 -3.41 -1.64
C ALA A 82 1.02 -2.56 -2.88
N GLY A 83 -0.23 -2.10 -3.03
CA GLY A 83 -0.65 -1.22 -4.13
C GLY A 83 0.08 0.14 -4.09
N CYS A 84 0.21 0.75 -2.92
CA CYS A 84 0.98 1.99 -2.76
C CYS A 84 2.48 1.76 -3.07
N GLY A 85 3.05 0.64 -2.61
CA GLY A 85 4.44 0.28 -2.92
C GLY A 85 4.66 0.05 -4.42
N SER A 86 3.75 -0.64 -5.10
CA SER A 86 3.79 -0.79 -6.56
C SER A 86 3.71 0.56 -7.27
N ALA A 87 2.80 1.44 -6.82
CA ALA A 87 2.68 2.79 -7.38
C ALA A 87 3.97 3.61 -7.23
N LEU A 88 4.64 3.52 -6.07
CA LEU A 88 5.94 4.16 -5.87
C LEU A 88 7.02 3.62 -6.79
N LEU A 89 7.10 2.30 -6.95
CA LEU A 89 8.07 1.67 -7.85
C LEU A 89 7.82 2.08 -9.31
N LEU A 90 6.57 2.03 -9.77
CA LEU A 90 6.21 2.46 -11.12
C LEU A 90 6.53 3.94 -11.35
N ALA A 91 6.32 4.81 -10.35
CA ALA A 91 6.69 6.22 -10.43
C ALA A 91 8.21 6.42 -10.54
N VAL A 92 9.01 5.65 -9.78
CA VAL A 92 10.48 5.66 -9.91
C VAL A 92 10.90 5.25 -11.31
N LEU A 93 10.25 4.24 -11.91
CA LEU A 93 10.50 3.79 -13.28
C LEU A 93 10.01 4.78 -14.35
N GLY A 94 9.34 5.87 -13.97
CA GLY A 94 8.90 6.92 -14.91
C GLY A 94 7.54 6.66 -15.55
N VAL A 95 6.77 5.69 -15.04
CA VAL A 95 5.40 5.43 -15.52
C VAL A 95 4.50 6.62 -15.18
N SER A 96 3.66 7.02 -16.12
CA SER A 96 2.72 8.13 -15.92
C SER A 96 1.72 7.82 -14.80
N TYR A 97 1.29 8.86 -14.08
CA TYR A 97 0.36 8.68 -12.97
C TYR A 97 -0.96 8.03 -13.40
N ASP A 98 -1.45 8.33 -14.59
CA ASP A 98 -2.68 7.74 -15.11
C ASP A 98 -2.55 6.23 -15.34
N GLU A 99 -1.40 5.77 -15.83
CA GLU A 99 -1.13 4.33 -15.99
C GLU A 99 -0.95 3.64 -14.63
N ILE A 100 -0.31 4.31 -13.66
CA ILE A 100 -0.20 3.83 -12.28
C ILE A 100 -1.59 3.66 -11.66
N VAL A 101 -2.49 4.62 -11.85
CA VAL A 101 -3.88 4.52 -11.37
C VAL A 101 -4.61 3.36 -12.04
N LYS A 102 -4.46 3.19 -13.36
CA LYS A 102 -5.08 2.06 -14.08
C LYS A 102 -4.58 0.71 -13.54
N ASP A 103 -3.29 0.59 -13.26
CA ASP A 103 -2.72 -0.62 -12.67
C ASP A 103 -3.27 -0.88 -11.27
N TYR A 104 -3.27 0.14 -10.41
CA TYR A 104 -3.80 0.07 -9.05
C TYR A 104 -5.26 -0.40 -9.02
N LEU A 105 -6.10 0.13 -9.92
CA LEU A 105 -7.53 -0.21 -10.01
C LEU A 105 -7.77 -1.67 -10.46
N LYS A 106 -6.79 -2.35 -11.06
CA LYS A 106 -6.90 -3.79 -11.36
C LYS A 106 -7.15 -4.64 -10.09
N SER A 107 -6.75 -4.15 -8.92
CA SER A 107 -7.00 -4.79 -7.63
C SER A 107 -8.48 -4.92 -7.28
N LEU A 108 -9.39 -4.20 -7.97
CA LEU A 108 -10.84 -4.38 -7.84
C LEU A 108 -11.30 -5.80 -8.21
N LYS A 109 -10.57 -6.48 -9.10
CA LYS A 109 -10.89 -7.85 -9.53
C LYS A 109 -10.86 -8.87 -8.38
N ILE A 110 -10.12 -8.59 -7.30
CA ILE A 110 -10.00 -9.47 -6.13
C ILE A 110 -10.91 -9.06 -4.96
N ARG A 111 -11.71 -8.00 -5.12
CA ARG A 111 -12.57 -7.44 -4.06
C ARG A 111 -13.44 -8.48 -3.38
N ASP A 112 -14.14 -9.27 -4.16
CA ASP A 112 -15.11 -10.24 -3.64
C ASP A 112 -14.41 -11.38 -2.90
N ASN A 113 -13.22 -11.78 -3.36
CA ASN A 113 -12.39 -12.77 -2.66
C ASN A 113 -11.89 -12.22 -1.31
N ILE A 114 -11.40 -10.98 -1.26
CA ILE A 114 -10.97 -10.33 -0.01
C ILE A 114 -12.14 -10.26 0.96
N ARG A 115 -13.29 -9.80 0.48
CA ARG A 115 -14.52 -9.69 1.27
C ARG A 115 -14.91 -11.05 1.84
N LYS A 116 -14.96 -12.10 1.02
CA LYS A 116 -15.29 -13.47 1.47
C LYS A 116 -14.35 -13.91 2.58
N VAL A 117 -13.03 -13.84 2.37
CA VAL A 117 -12.02 -14.27 3.37
C VAL A 117 -12.14 -13.49 4.69
N MET A 118 -12.48 -12.20 4.63
CA MET A 118 -12.67 -11.40 5.84
C MET A 118 -13.98 -11.76 6.56
N PHE A 119 -15.06 -11.94 5.83
CA PHE A 119 -16.36 -12.28 6.43
C PHE A 119 -16.42 -13.73 6.95
N ASP A 120 -15.70 -14.67 6.34
CA ASP A 120 -15.62 -16.07 6.82
C ASP A 120 -15.04 -16.19 8.24
N LYS A 121 -14.28 -15.17 8.68
CA LYS A 121 -13.70 -15.10 10.03
C LYS A 121 -14.62 -14.44 11.07
N ILE A 122 -15.79 -13.95 10.66
CA ILE A 122 -16.71 -13.20 11.49
C ILE A 122 -18.01 -14.00 11.68
N PRO A 123 -18.57 -14.10 12.89
CA PRO A 123 -19.83 -14.78 13.10
C PRO A 123 -20.94 -14.21 12.20
N LYS A 124 -21.69 -15.08 11.52
CA LYS A 124 -22.74 -14.68 10.54
C LYS A 124 -23.77 -13.72 11.09
N ILE A 125 -24.10 -13.81 12.38
CA ILE A 125 -25.05 -12.93 13.06
C ILE A 125 -24.62 -11.46 13.02
N VAL A 126 -23.33 -11.18 12.91
CA VAL A 126 -22.75 -9.82 12.90
C VAL A 126 -22.65 -9.25 11.49
N HIS A 127 -22.73 -10.09 10.44
CA HIS A 127 -22.55 -9.67 9.04
C HIS A 127 -23.45 -8.49 8.62
N PRO A 128 -24.77 -8.45 8.94
CA PRO A 128 -25.63 -7.34 8.53
C PRO A 128 -25.16 -5.98 9.08
N PHE A 129 -24.60 -5.98 10.29
CA PHE A 129 -24.15 -4.75 10.95
C PHE A 129 -22.83 -4.22 10.40
N ILE A 130 -21.92 -5.11 9.94
CA ILE A 130 -20.60 -4.73 9.46
C ILE A 130 -20.52 -4.56 7.95
N LYS A 131 -21.37 -5.23 7.18
CA LYS A 131 -21.31 -5.27 5.72
C LYS A 131 -21.20 -3.88 5.09
N ASN A 132 -22.06 -2.96 5.50
CA ASN A 132 -22.07 -1.59 4.95
C ASN A 132 -21.09 -0.65 5.66
N SER A 133 -20.69 -0.99 6.90
CA SER A 133 -19.77 -0.16 7.68
C SER A 133 -18.33 -0.27 7.23
N TYR A 134 -17.94 -1.38 6.57
CA TYR A 134 -16.58 -1.67 6.17
C TYR A 134 -16.37 -1.71 4.65
N GLU A 135 -17.40 -1.42 3.86
CA GLU A 135 -17.33 -1.46 2.39
C GLU A 135 -16.13 -0.66 1.81
N PRO A 136 -15.81 0.56 2.32
CA PRO A 136 -14.65 1.30 1.81
C PRO A 136 -13.32 0.57 1.98
N LEU A 137 -13.22 -0.40 2.90
CA LEU A 137 -12.01 -1.21 3.09
C LEU A 137 -11.86 -2.34 2.07
N PHE A 138 -12.92 -2.68 1.32
CA PHE A 138 -12.88 -3.78 0.34
C PHE A 138 -12.63 -3.29 -1.08
N ILE A 139 -12.85 -2.03 -1.34
CA ILE A 139 -12.63 -1.41 -2.64
C ILE A 139 -11.25 -0.76 -2.72
N VAL A 140 -10.83 -0.46 -3.93
CA VAL A 140 -9.80 0.52 -4.24
C VAL A 140 -10.44 1.63 -5.06
N ASP A 141 -10.01 2.85 -4.81
CA ASP A 141 -10.52 4.04 -5.50
C ASP A 141 -9.34 4.97 -5.80
N LYS A 142 -9.41 5.67 -6.93
CA LYS A 142 -8.37 6.62 -7.32
C LYS A 142 -8.06 7.62 -6.21
N SER A 143 -9.10 8.09 -5.49
CA SER A 143 -8.95 9.07 -4.41
C SER A 143 -8.04 8.57 -3.27
N TYR A 144 -7.93 7.26 -3.06
CA TYR A 144 -7.03 6.71 -2.05
C TYR A 144 -5.56 6.90 -2.46
N LEU A 145 -5.26 6.61 -3.72
CA LEU A 145 -3.91 6.81 -4.23
C LEU A 145 -3.58 8.31 -4.39
N ASP A 146 -4.57 9.13 -4.80
CA ASP A 146 -4.45 10.60 -4.82
C ASP A 146 -4.06 11.14 -3.44
N ALA A 147 -4.70 10.65 -2.35
CA ALA A 147 -4.39 11.08 -0.99
C ALA A 147 -2.94 10.79 -0.59
N ALA A 148 -2.40 9.63 -0.99
CA ALA A 148 -0.99 9.30 -0.78
C ALA A 148 -0.06 10.25 -1.56
N ARG A 149 -0.35 10.47 -2.84
CA ARG A 149 0.39 11.38 -3.73
C ARG A 149 0.36 12.81 -3.18
N ASP A 150 -0.81 13.33 -2.87
CA ASP A 150 -0.98 14.70 -2.39
C ASP A 150 -0.26 14.94 -1.06
N ALA A 151 -0.24 13.93 -0.18
CA ALA A 151 0.53 13.98 1.06
C ALA A 151 2.05 14.08 0.80
N ILE A 152 2.58 13.36 -0.20
CA ILE A 152 3.98 13.47 -0.64
C ILE A 152 4.29 14.89 -1.10
N PHE A 153 3.50 15.43 -2.03
CA PHE A 153 3.71 16.78 -2.57
C PHE A 153 3.53 17.85 -1.51
N LYS A 154 2.55 17.72 -0.62
CA LYS A 154 2.35 18.65 0.49
C LYS A 154 3.55 18.71 1.43
N LYS A 155 4.20 17.56 1.71
CA LYS A 155 5.32 17.50 2.67
C LYS A 155 6.66 17.86 2.04
N TYR A 156 6.90 17.50 0.80
CA TYR A 156 8.22 17.58 0.16
C TYR A 156 8.28 18.48 -1.07
N GLY A 157 7.14 18.93 -1.59
CA GLY A 157 7.04 19.79 -2.76
C GLY A 157 7.23 19.06 -4.09
N SER A 158 8.04 17.99 -4.12
CA SER A 158 8.26 17.19 -5.33
C SER A 158 8.50 15.72 -4.97
N PHE A 159 8.37 14.85 -5.97
CA PHE A 159 8.62 13.41 -5.82
C PHE A 159 10.12 13.11 -5.64
N GLU A 160 10.99 13.87 -6.30
CA GLU A 160 12.44 13.77 -6.18
C GLU A 160 12.89 14.09 -4.75
N ASN A 161 12.39 15.18 -4.18
CA ASN A 161 12.65 15.54 -2.79
C ASN A 161 12.16 14.49 -1.80
N TYR A 162 11.01 13.88 -2.08
CA TYR A 162 10.48 12.78 -1.29
C TYR A 162 11.41 11.57 -1.34
N LEU A 163 11.82 11.12 -2.51
CA LEU A 163 12.72 9.98 -2.68
C LEU A 163 14.06 10.19 -1.97
N LEU A 164 14.61 11.41 -2.10
CA LEU A 164 15.86 11.76 -1.44
C LEU A 164 15.74 11.76 0.09
N LYS A 165 14.72 12.43 0.62
CA LYS A 165 14.60 12.65 2.07
C LYS A 165 14.05 11.46 2.84
N GLU A 166 13.13 10.68 2.24
CA GLU A 166 12.57 9.49 2.91
C GLU A 166 13.44 8.25 2.70
N TYR A 167 14.04 8.09 1.51
CA TYR A 167 14.68 6.84 1.14
C TYR A 167 16.17 6.96 0.82
N GLY A 168 16.68 8.19 0.71
CA GLY A 168 18.09 8.44 0.36
C GLY A 168 18.41 8.16 -1.11
N LEU A 169 17.40 8.15 -1.98
CA LEU A 169 17.56 7.98 -3.43
C LEU A 169 17.74 9.35 -4.10
N THR A 170 18.89 9.54 -4.71
CA THR A 170 19.20 10.73 -5.51
C THR A 170 18.58 10.63 -6.90
N GLN A 171 18.55 11.74 -7.64
CA GLN A 171 18.13 11.71 -9.05
C GLN A 171 19.02 10.78 -9.89
N LEU A 172 20.31 10.76 -9.63
CA LEU A 172 21.24 9.84 -10.32
C LEU A 172 20.85 8.38 -10.08
N ASP A 173 20.48 8.02 -8.85
CA ASP A 173 20.01 6.66 -8.54
C ASP A 173 18.73 6.29 -9.31
N VAL A 174 17.81 7.25 -9.45
CA VAL A 174 16.58 7.06 -10.23
C VAL A 174 16.90 6.87 -11.71
N ASP A 175 17.82 7.65 -12.26
CA ASP A 175 18.23 7.55 -13.67
C ASP A 175 18.93 6.22 -13.95
N GLU A 176 19.77 5.74 -13.03
CA GLU A 176 20.41 4.42 -13.10
C GLU A 176 19.37 3.28 -13.05
N ILE A 177 18.37 3.38 -12.17
CA ILE A 177 17.27 2.41 -12.09
C ILE A 177 16.51 2.38 -13.42
N ARG A 178 16.15 3.54 -13.96
CA ARG A 178 15.45 3.64 -15.24
C ARG A 178 16.27 3.04 -16.37
N ALA A 179 17.52 3.43 -16.50
CA ALA A 179 18.41 2.89 -17.53
C ALA A 179 18.57 1.36 -17.46
N LYS A 180 18.42 0.78 -16.27
CA LYS A 180 18.57 -0.66 -16.05
C LYS A 180 17.29 -1.46 -16.34
N TYR A 181 16.11 -0.87 -16.11
CA TYR A 181 14.84 -1.61 -16.10
C TYR A 181 13.78 -1.08 -17.09
N THR A 182 14.08 -0.01 -17.80
CA THR A 182 13.21 0.52 -18.88
C THR A 182 13.98 0.64 -20.17
N GLU A 183 13.27 0.43 -21.31
CA GLU A 183 13.81 0.62 -22.67
C GLU A 183 13.75 2.08 -23.10
#